data_967ff35afc5a574683bb859bd07e5630
#
_entry.id   967ff35afc5a574683bb859bd07e5630
#
_cell.length_a   1.000
_cell.length_b   1.000
_cell.length_c   1.000
_cell.angle_alpha   90.00
_cell.angle_beta   90.00
_cell.angle_gamma   90.00
#
_symmetry.space_group_name_H-M   'P 1'
#
loop_
_entity.id
_entity.type
_entity.pdbx_description
1 polymer ?
#
loop_
_entity_poly.entity_id
_entity_poly.type
_entity_poly.pdbx_seq_one_letter_code
_entity_poly.pdbx_strand_id
1 'polypeptide(L)'
;ARGVTTIVADPHEICNVLGTDAFHYMQKDAAKAKMRILYAVPSCVPALPGFETSGAEFGPGEIGKLLDEPNVAGLAEVMDYIGVVQESPRMSAIVEECAKRGKPAFGHAPNADMPTLAAYIASGIASCHETTNAEEAKMKLRNGMVLECRESSACHDLAAIVPALQELNWPDNACLCTDDREPDDLVAEGAQDNTVRRAIALGVPPVQAIRMATLHAAQ
;
A
#
# COMPACT_ATOMS: atom_id res chain seq x y z
N ALA A 1 2.07 -0.39 -22.69
CA ALA A 1 2.95 -0.96 -21.68
C ALA A 1 4.24 -0.13 -21.61
N ARG A 2 4.42 0.60 -20.53
CA ARG A 2 5.58 1.49 -20.31
C ARG A 2 6.63 0.84 -19.38
N GLY A 3 6.79 -0.51 -19.48
CA GLY A 3 7.80 -1.25 -18.70
C GLY A 3 7.30 -1.84 -17.38
N VAL A 4 6.08 -1.53 -16.94
CA VAL A 4 5.49 -2.15 -15.75
C VAL A 4 5.11 -3.59 -16.08
N THR A 5 5.68 -4.54 -15.34
CA THR A 5 5.49 -5.98 -15.55
C THR A 5 4.63 -6.62 -14.47
N THR A 6 4.62 -6.06 -13.27
CA THR A 6 3.87 -6.54 -12.11
C THR A 6 3.34 -5.37 -11.31
N ILE A 7 2.12 -5.49 -10.80
CA ILE A 7 1.54 -4.57 -9.82
C ILE A 7 0.92 -5.37 -8.67
N VAL A 8 0.75 -4.74 -7.51
CA VAL A 8 -0.12 -5.16 -6.42
C VAL A 8 -1.28 -4.18 -6.39
N ALA A 9 -2.51 -4.67 -6.51
CA ALA A 9 -3.72 -3.86 -6.56
C ALA A 9 -4.56 -4.07 -5.29
N ASP A 10 -5.10 -2.99 -4.77
CA ASP A 10 -6.06 -2.99 -3.67
C ASP A 10 -7.43 -2.51 -4.20
N PRO A 11 -8.42 -3.40 -4.39
CA PRO A 11 -9.72 -3.03 -4.94
C PRO A 11 -10.73 -2.65 -3.86
N HIS A 12 -10.34 -1.91 -2.81
CA HIS A 12 -11.22 -1.67 -1.66
C HIS A 12 -12.45 -0.84 -2.02
N GLU A 13 -12.38 0.12 -2.95
CA GLU A 13 -13.52 0.96 -3.31
C GLU A 13 -14.67 0.14 -3.88
N ILE A 14 -14.38 -0.70 -4.87
CA ILE A 14 -15.43 -1.55 -5.45
C ILE A 14 -15.87 -2.65 -4.48
N CYS A 15 -14.96 -3.14 -3.62
CA CYS A 15 -15.31 -4.11 -2.57
C CYS A 15 -16.23 -3.50 -1.51
N ASN A 16 -16.11 -2.21 -1.20
CA ASN A 16 -17.06 -1.49 -0.34
C ASN A 16 -18.48 -1.46 -0.92
N VAL A 17 -18.62 -1.61 -2.23
CA VAL A 17 -19.94 -1.61 -2.90
C VAL A 17 -20.52 -3.03 -3.04
N LEU A 18 -19.70 -3.99 -3.51
CA LEU A 18 -20.16 -5.31 -3.95
C LEU A 18 -19.52 -6.49 -3.18
N GLY A 19 -18.69 -6.22 -2.19
CA GLY A 19 -18.07 -7.25 -1.35
C GLY A 19 -17.12 -8.16 -2.12
N THR A 20 -17.13 -9.44 -1.79
CA THR A 20 -16.26 -10.47 -2.39
C THR A 20 -16.50 -10.65 -3.89
N ASP A 21 -17.72 -10.39 -4.37
CA ASP A 21 -18.03 -10.46 -5.80
C ASP A 21 -17.23 -9.42 -6.60
N ALA A 22 -17.00 -8.24 -6.01
CA ALA A 22 -16.14 -7.21 -6.61
C ALA A 22 -14.69 -7.67 -6.69
N PHE A 23 -14.16 -8.29 -5.64
CA PHE A 23 -12.81 -8.82 -5.62
C PHE A 23 -12.60 -9.83 -6.76
N HIS A 24 -13.51 -10.79 -6.89
CA HIS A 24 -13.48 -11.80 -7.97
C HIS A 24 -13.70 -11.19 -9.36
N TYR A 25 -14.55 -10.15 -9.46
CA TYR A 25 -14.71 -9.41 -10.71
C TYR A 25 -13.39 -8.79 -11.16
N MET A 26 -12.69 -8.10 -10.25
CA MET A 26 -11.39 -7.48 -10.55
C MET A 26 -10.33 -8.52 -10.94
N GLN A 27 -10.24 -9.66 -10.24
CA GLN A 27 -9.35 -10.76 -10.61
C GLN A 27 -9.65 -11.29 -12.02
N LYS A 28 -10.93 -11.50 -12.34
CA LYS A 28 -11.36 -12.01 -13.66
C LYS A 28 -11.07 -11.01 -14.78
N ASP A 29 -11.24 -9.71 -14.51
CA ASP A 29 -10.92 -8.68 -15.49
C ASP A 29 -9.41 -8.55 -15.71
N ALA A 30 -8.65 -8.56 -14.63
CA ALA A 30 -7.18 -8.51 -14.64
C ALA A 30 -6.53 -9.69 -15.38
N ALA A 31 -7.17 -10.86 -15.40
CA ALA A 31 -6.69 -12.02 -16.14
C ALA A 31 -6.57 -11.78 -17.67
N LYS A 32 -7.18 -10.72 -18.18
CA LYS A 32 -7.07 -10.29 -19.59
C LYS A 32 -5.80 -9.44 -19.83
N ALA A 33 -5.18 -8.93 -18.77
CA ALA A 33 -3.99 -8.10 -18.88
C ALA A 33 -2.75 -8.92 -19.23
N LYS A 34 -1.79 -8.30 -19.93
CA LYS A 34 -0.51 -8.96 -20.26
C LYS A 34 0.51 -8.88 -19.13
N MET A 35 0.28 -7.98 -18.16
CA MET A 35 1.12 -7.83 -16.97
C MET A 35 0.62 -8.74 -15.85
N ARG A 36 1.50 -9.07 -14.93
CA ARG A 36 1.11 -9.79 -13.71
C ARG A 36 0.40 -8.82 -12.75
N ILE A 37 -0.78 -9.19 -12.30
CA ILE A 37 -1.51 -8.45 -11.28
C ILE A 37 -1.66 -9.36 -10.06
N LEU A 38 -1.07 -8.92 -8.96
CA LEU A 38 -1.27 -9.47 -7.64
C LEU A 38 -2.30 -8.62 -6.91
N TYR A 39 -2.99 -9.20 -5.95
CA TYR A 39 -3.99 -8.51 -5.16
C TYR A 39 -3.59 -8.47 -3.70
N ALA A 40 -3.88 -7.36 -3.05
CA ALA A 40 -3.96 -7.27 -1.61
C ALA A 40 -5.44 -7.29 -1.20
N VAL A 41 -5.77 -8.02 -0.14
CA VAL A 41 -7.15 -8.15 0.34
C VAL A 41 -7.52 -6.92 1.14
N PRO A 42 -8.59 -6.19 0.78
CA PRO A 42 -9.00 -4.99 1.51
C PRO A 42 -9.29 -5.26 2.99
N SER A 43 -8.67 -4.50 3.88
CA SER A 43 -8.96 -4.50 5.31
C SER A 43 -10.06 -3.49 5.69
N CYS A 44 -10.29 -2.52 4.80
CA CYS A 44 -11.13 -1.33 4.99
C CYS A 44 -12.49 -1.44 4.28
N VAL A 45 -13.16 -2.57 4.42
CA VAL A 45 -14.52 -2.78 3.89
C VAL A 45 -15.49 -2.99 5.08
N PRO A 46 -16.06 -1.88 5.61
CA PRO A 46 -15.62 -0.49 5.48
C PRO A 46 -14.40 -0.17 6.36
N ALA A 47 -13.76 0.99 6.12
CA ALA A 47 -12.64 1.46 6.96
C ALA A 47 -13.11 1.78 8.37
N LEU A 48 -14.26 2.42 8.52
CA LEU A 48 -14.83 2.80 9.82
C LEU A 48 -16.29 2.29 9.95
N PRO A 49 -16.50 1.04 10.42
CA PRO A 49 -17.82 0.46 10.58
C PRO A 49 -18.74 1.33 11.45
N GLY A 50 -19.99 1.51 10.98
CA GLY A 50 -21.00 2.31 11.67
C GLY A 50 -20.94 3.82 11.35
N PHE A 51 -19.91 4.31 10.69
CA PHE A 51 -19.80 5.70 10.24
C PHE A 51 -19.90 5.83 8.71
N GLU A 52 -19.59 4.77 7.99
CA GLU A 52 -19.65 4.73 6.53
C GLU A 52 -20.88 3.98 6.05
N THR A 53 -21.42 4.40 4.91
CA THR A 53 -22.43 3.64 4.17
C THR A 53 -21.71 2.74 3.18
N SER A 54 -21.57 1.47 3.52
CA SER A 54 -20.99 0.45 2.65
C SER A 54 -22.05 -0.58 2.21
N GLY A 55 -21.84 -1.19 1.04
CA GLY A 55 -22.67 -2.29 0.54
C GLY A 55 -22.22 -3.66 1.06
N ALA A 56 -21.04 -3.73 1.71
CA ALA A 56 -20.48 -4.96 2.24
C ALA A 56 -19.65 -4.71 3.50
N GLU A 57 -19.38 -5.80 4.23
CA GLU A 57 -18.48 -5.79 5.38
C GLU A 57 -17.57 -7.02 5.32
N PHE A 58 -16.23 -6.78 5.42
CA PHE A 58 -15.25 -7.85 5.53
C PHE A 58 -14.84 -8.04 6.99
N GLY A 59 -15.18 -9.21 7.50
CA GLY A 59 -14.66 -9.71 8.77
C GLY A 59 -13.44 -10.61 8.56
N PRO A 60 -12.85 -11.12 9.66
CA PRO A 60 -11.69 -12.01 9.58
C PRO A 60 -11.96 -13.28 8.76
N GLY A 61 -13.21 -13.78 8.75
CA GLY A 61 -13.59 -14.98 8.00
C GLY A 61 -13.56 -14.78 6.48
N GLU A 62 -14.04 -13.64 5.98
CA GLU A 62 -13.99 -13.25 4.55
C GLU A 62 -12.54 -12.99 4.14
N ILE A 63 -11.82 -12.19 4.92
CA ILE A 63 -10.42 -11.86 4.66
C ILE A 63 -9.56 -13.12 4.64
N GLY A 64 -9.73 -14.03 5.60
CA GLY A 64 -9.00 -15.28 5.64
C GLY A 64 -9.18 -16.12 4.37
N LYS A 65 -10.40 -16.22 3.85
CA LYS A 65 -10.69 -16.94 2.60
C LYS A 65 -10.03 -16.29 1.40
N LEU A 66 -10.14 -14.97 1.27
CA LEU A 66 -9.52 -14.23 0.16
C LEU A 66 -7.98 -14.28 0.22
N LEU A 67 -7.39 -14.25 1.42
CA LEU A 67 -5.94 -14.41 1.58
C LEU A 67 -5.41 -15.77 1.10
N ASP A 68 -6.24 -16.81 1.08
CA ASP A 68 -5.86 -18.14 0.59
C ASP A 68 -5.94 -18.26 -0.93
N GLU A 69 -6.49 -17.27 -1.63
CA GLU A 69 -6.63 -17.31 -3.08
C GLU A 69 -5.30 -17.14 -3.83
N PRO A 70 -5.20 -17.69 -5.05
CA PRO A 70 -4.03 -17.51 -5.89
C PRO A 70 -3.87 -16.03 -6.30
N ASN A 71 -2.63 -15.60 -6.48
CA ASN A 71 -2.26 -14.21 -6.80
C ASN A 71 -2.59 -13.16 -5.72
N VAL A 72 -2.89 -13.58 -4.50
CA VAL A 72 -3.04 -12.67 -3.35
C VAL A 72 -1.71 -12.53 -2.63
N ALA A 73 -1.18 -11.30 -2.62
CA ALA A 73 0.11 -10.96 -2.05
C ALA A 73 0.04 -10.78 -0.52
N GLY A 74 -1.03 -10.17 0.00
CA GLY A 74 -1.14 -9.84 1.41
C GLY A 74 -2.45 -9.16 1.77
N LEU A 75 -2.49 -8.57 2.95
CA LEU A 75 -3.56 -7.69 3.40
C LEU A 75 -3.30 -6.28 2.85
N ALA A 76 -4.30 -5.66 2.26
CA ALA A 76 -4.24 -4.31 1.75
C ALA A 76 -4.21 -3.27 2.86
N GLU A 77 -4.12 -2.01 2.51
CA GLU A 77 -3.91 -0.93 3.45
C GLU A 77 -4.79 -1.00 4.70
N VAL A 78 -4.13 -1.02 5.85
CA VAL A 78 -4.79 -1.08 7.16
C VAL A 78 -5.09 0.34 7.63
N MET A 79 -6.19 0.92 7.11
CA MET A 79 -6.61 2.30 7.38
C MET A 79 -7.01 2.54 8.83
N ASP A 80 -7.66 1.57 9.47
CA ASP A 80 -8.03 1.66 10.89
C ASP A 80 -6.82 1.38 11.79
N TYR A 81 -5.77 2.22 11.65
CA TYR A 81 -4.56 2.07 12.46
C TYR A 81 -4.84 2.33 13.95
N ILE A 82 -5.82 3.17 14.27
CA ILE A 82 -6.25 3.39 15.67
C ILE A 82 -6.85 2.11 16.25
N GLY A 83 -7.72 1.42 15.48
CA GLY A 83 -8.29 0.14 15.89
C GLY A 83 -7.22 -0.93 16.09
N VAL A 84 -6.16 -0.94 15.27
CA VAL A 84 -5.00 -1.84 15.46
C VAL A 84 -4.27 -1.53 16.77
N VAL A 85 -3.90 -0.26 16.99
CA VAL A 85 -3.13 0.16 18.16
C VAL A 85 -3.92 0.00 19.46
N GLN A 86 -5.24 0.15 19.41
CA GLN A 86 -6.13 -0.07 20.55
C GLN A 86 -6.58 -1.53 20.70
N GLU A 87 -6.03 -2.44 19.89
CA GLU A 87 -6.35 -3.86 19.91
C GLU A 87 -7.86 -4.14 19.79
N SER A 88 -8.56 -3.37 18.91
CA SER A 88 -9.97 -3.62 18.68
C SER A 88 -10.18 -5.07 18.20
N PRO A 89 -11.22 -5.78 18.68
CA PRO A 89 -11.41 -7.20 18.35
C PRO A 89 -11.46 -7.49 16.86
N ARG A 90 -12.05 -6.58 16.05
CA ARG A 90 -12.12 -6.72 14.60
C ARG A 90 -10.73 -6.63 13.97
N MET A 91 -9.99 -5.55 14.26
CA MET A 91 -8.69 -5.33 13.60
C MET A 91 -7.63 -6.34 14.06
N SER A 92 -7.62 -6.69 15.34
CA SER A 92 -6.72 -7.74 15.85
C SER A 92 -6.94 -9.07 15.13
N ALA A 93 -8.21 -9.49 14.96
CA ALA A 93 -8.54 -10.72 14.25
C ALA A 93 -8.20 -10.67 12.75
N ILE A 94 -8.37 -9.51 12.09
CA ILE A 94 -8.01 -9.32 10.67
C ILE A 94 -6.50 -9.43 10.47
N VAL A 95 -5.72 -8.73 11.28
CA VAL A 95 -4.25 -8.76 11.19
C VAL A 95 -3.71 -10.16 11.54
N GLU A 96 -4.32 -10.84 12.50
CA GLU A 96 -3.99 -12.21 12.86
C GLU A 96 -4.22 -13.20 11.69
N GLU A 97 -5.28 -13.04 10.91
CA GLU A 97 -5.52 -13.87 9.72
C GLU A 97 -4.42 -13.73 8.68
N CYS A 98 -3.86 -12.53 8.52
CA CYS A 98 -2.71 -12.29 7.66
C CYS A 98 -1.44 -12.95 8.21
N ALA A 99 -1.17 -12.75 9.49
CA ALA A 99 0.00 -13.31 10.18
C ALA A 99 0.04 -14.84 10.17
N LYS A 100 -1.11 -15.51 10.41
CA LYS A 100 -1.26 -16.98 10.33
C LYS A 100 -0.81 -17.56 8.97
N ARG A 101 -0.91 -16.78 7.91
CA ARG A 101 -0.56 -17.17 6.54
C ARG A 101 0.84 -16.75 6.12
N GLY A 102 1.57 -16.06 7.00
CA GLY A 102 2.89 -15.53 6.71
C GLY A 102 2.90 -14.51 5.57
N LYS A 103 1.79 -13.80 5.37
CA LYS A 103 1.64 -12.78 4.35
C LYS A 103 1.88 -11.39 4.93
N PRO A 104 2.40 -10.42 4.15
CA PRO A 104 2.56 -9.06 4.61
C PRO A 104 1.20 -8.36 4.78
N ALA A 105 1.15 -7.43 5.72
CA ALA A 105 0.09 -6.45 5.84
C ALA A 105 0.63 -5.07 5.48
N PHE A 106 0.02 -4.42 4.49
CA PHE A 106 0.38 -3.08 4.04
C PHE A 106 -0.34 -2.03 4.89
N GLY A 107 0.29 -0.91 5.13
CA GLY A 107 -0.21 0.05 6.10
C GLY A 107 -0.65 1.39 5.50
N HIS A 108 -1.45 2.07 6.32
CA HIS A 108 -1.98 3.40 6.07
C HIS A 108 -2.06 4.14 7.41
N ALA A 109 -1.01 4.85 7.78
CA ALA A 109 -0.93 5.56 9.06
C ALA A 109 -0.36 6.97 8.88
N PRO A 110 -1.20 7.91 8.37
CA PRO A 110 -0.78 9.30 8.22
C PRO A 110 -0.60 9.97 9.57
N ASN A 111 0.48 10.75 9.70
CA ASN A 111 0.75 11.59 10.87
C ASN A 111 0.74 10.85 12.23
N ALA A 112 0.97 9.54 12.24
CA ALA A 112 1.08 8.78 13.48
C ALA A 112 2.28 9.27 14.29
N ASP A 113 2.07 9.53 15.58
CA ASP A 113 3.17 9.82 16.49
C ASP A 113 4.03 8.57 16.77
N MET A 114 5.18 8.75 17.37
CA MET A 114 6.13 7.65 17.58
C MET A 114 5.56 6.47 18.39
N PRO A 115 4.82 6.67 19.50
CA PRO A 115 4.19 5.56 20.21
C PRO A 115 3.17 4.80 19.37
N THR A 116 2.31 5.51 18.66
CA THR A 116 1.30 4.94 17.75
C THR A 116 1.95 4.15 16.62
N LEU A 117 2.98 4.72 15.96
CA LEU A 117 3.72 4.05 14.90
C LEU A 117 4.41 2.79 15.41
N ALA A 118 5.04 2.84 16.58
CA ALA A 118 5.72 1.68 17.16
C ALA A 118 4.75 0.53 17.46
N ALA A 119 3.58 0.84 18.02
CA ALA A 119 2.53 -0.15 18.27
C ALA A 119 1.99 -0.75 16.95
N TYR A 120 1.79 0.10 15.93
CA TYR A 120 1.33 -0.32 14.62
C TYR A 120 2.32 -1.27 13.92
N ILE A 121 3.61 -0.96 13.94
CA ILE A 121 4.68 -1.83 13.45
C ILE A 121 4.73 -3.15 14.26
N ALA A 122 4.65 -3.06 15.58
CA ALA A 122 4.67 -4.23 16.46
C ALA A 122 3.50 -5.18 16.22
N SER A 123 2.37 -4.67 15.71
CA SER A 123 1.22 -5.48 15.31
C SER A 123 1.44 -6.24 13.98
N GLY A 124 2.57 -6.06 13.31
CA GLY A 124 2.94 -6.79 12.10
C GLY A 124 2.67 -6.04 10.79
N ILE A 125 2.37 -4.73 10.85
CA ILE A 125 2.19 -3.92 9.64
C ILE A 125 3.56 -3.55 9.07
N ALA A 126 3.80 -3.93 7.81
CA ALA A 126 5.14 -3.93 7.21
C ALA A 126 5.50 -2.63 6.48
N SER A 127 4.52 -1.92 5.94
CA SER A 127 4.76 -0.76 5.06
C SER A 127 3.79 0.40 5.32
N CYS A 128 4.03 1.53 4.67
CA CYS A 128 3.07 2.64 4.64
C CYS A 128 3.34 3.55 3.45
N HIS A 129 2.28 3.91 2.71
CA HIS A 129 2.31 4.88 1.61
C HIS A 129 1.84 6.28 2.03
N GLU A 130 1.12 6.41 3.14
CA GLU A 130 0.66 7.69 3.69
C GLU A 130 1.79 8.41 4.44
N THR A 131 2.57 9.21 3.71
CA THR A 131 3.71 9.95 4.27
C THR A 131 3.88 11.25 3.49
N THR A 132 3.65 12.38 4.16
CA THR A 132 3.53 13.67 3.51
C THR A 132 4.69 14.63 3.78
N ASN A 133 5.65 14.24 4.63
CA ASN A 133 6.79 15.07 4.99
C ASN A 133 8.04 14.26 5.35
N ALA A 134 9.20 14.93 5.34
CA ALA A 134 10.48 14.28 5.55
C ALA A 134 10.68 13.72 6.97
N GLU A 135 10.14 14.37 8.00
CA GLU A 135 10.29 13.90 9.38
C GLU A 135 9.51 12.61 9.62
N GLU A 136 8.29 12.54 9.10
CA GLU A 136 7.49 11.33 9.12
C GLU A 136 8.16 10.19 8.34
N ALA A 137 8.71 10.49 7.15
CA ALA A 137 9.47 9.52 6.36
C ALA A 137 10.66 8.96 7.14
N LYS A 138 11.45 9.82 7.77
CA LYS A 138 12.60 9.40 8.61
C LYS A 138 12.16 8.53 9.79
N MET A 139 11.07 8.91 10.43
CA MET A 139 10.54 8.15 11.56
C MET A 139 10.14 6.74 11.14
N LYS A 140 9.39 6.56 10.05
CA LYS A 140 8.98 5.26 9.52
C LYS A 140 10.18 4.40 9.11
N LEU A 141 11.09 4.96 8.32
CA LEU A 141 12.29 4.26 7.83
C LEU A 141 13.22 3.79 8.95
N ARG A 142 13.48 4.66 9.96
CA ARG A 142 14.33 4.32 11.11
C ARG A 142 13.75 3.25 12.02
N ASN A 143 12.43 3.07 12.00
CA ASN A 143 11.76 2.02 12.75
C ASN A 143 11.52 0.74 11.95
N GLY A 144 12.15 0.62 10.77
CA GLY A 144 12.16 -0.60 9.98
C GLY A 144 10.93 -0.81 9.09
N MET A 145 10.01 0.17 9.04
CA MET A 145 8.88 0.12 8.11
C MET A 145 9.35 0.32 6.67
N VAL A 146 8.76 -0.38 5.73
CA VAL A 146 8.95 -0.09 4.31
C VAL A 146 8.18 1.18 3.95
N LEU A 147 8.87 2.17 3.41
CA LEU A 147 8.26 3.41 2.97
C LEU A 147 7.90 3.31 1.48
N GLU A 148 6.63 3.37 1.18
CA GLU A 148 6.11 3.42 -0.18
C GLU A 148 5.95 4.90 -0.59
N CYS A 149 6.93 5.42 -1.31
CA CYS A 149 7.00 6.82 -1.71
C CYS A 149 6.01 7.11 -2.82
N ARG A 150 4.90 7.75 -2.46
CA ARG A 150 3.73 7.96 -3.32
C ARG A 150 3.90 9.12 -4.30
N GLU A 151 3.47 8.87 -5.54
CA GLU A 151 3.28 9.87 -6.58
C GLU A 151 2.03 9.52 -7.39
N SER A 152 0.87 9.94 -6.91
CA SER A 152 -0.45 9.64 -7.48
C SER A 152 -0.96 10.77 -8.39
N SER A 153 -2.22 10.70 -8.81
CA SER A 153 -2.89 11.80 -9.52
C SER A 153 -3.22 12.97 -8.61
N ALA A 154 -3.60 12.70 -7.37
CA ALA A 154 -3.99 13.71 -6.39
C ALA A 154 -2.89 14.02 -5.37
N CYS A 155 -2.07 13.04 -4.99
CA CYS A 155 -1.08 13.14 -3.93
C CYS A 155 0.34 13.06 -4.47
N HIS A 156 1.08 14.18 -4.39
CA HIS A 156 2.44 14.32 -4.92
C HIS A 156 3.46 14.41 -3.78
N ASP A 157 3.57 13.33 -2.99
CA ASP A 157 4.34 13.34 -1.74
C ASP A 157 5.84 13.17 -1.96
N LEU A 158 6.25 12.65 -3.10
CA LEU A 158 7.64 12.30 -3.40
C LEU A 158 8.61 13.47 -3.19
N ALA A 159 8.22 14.68 -3.58
CA ALA A 159 9.06 15.87 -3.41
C ALA A 159 9.35 16.20 -1.93
N ALA A 160 8.39 15.95 -1.05
CA ALA A 160 8.54 16.14 0.40
C ALA A 160 9.33 15.02 1.07
N ILE A 161 9.34 13.81 0.49
CA ILE A 161 9.99 12.62 1.03
C ILE A 161 11.47 12.54 0.62
N VAL A 162 11.83 12.94 -0.60
CA VAL A 162 13.20 12.82 -1.16
C VAL A 162 14.29 13.36 -0.24
N PRO A 163 14.13 14.51 0.45
CA PRO A 163 15.14 14.98 1.40
C PRO A 163 15.46 13.98 2.52
N ALA A 164 14.45 13.26 3.03
CA ALA A 164 14.67 12.23 4.03
C ALA A 164 15.43 11.02 3.48
N LEU A 165 15.12 10.60 2.25
CA LEU A 165 15.84 9.51 1.57
C LEU A 165 17.31 9.88 1.36
N GLN A 166 17.59 11.12 0.97
CA GLN A 166 18.94 11.62 0.79
C GLN A 166 19.73 11.67 2.11
N GLU A 167 19.11 12.19 3.19
CA GLU A 167 19.72 12.25 4.52
C GLU A 167 20.08 10.84 5.03
N LEU A 168 19.23 9.85 4.76
CA LEU A 168 19.41 8.45 5.14
C LEU A 168 20.24 7.63 4.13
N ASN A 169 20.87 8.29 3.18
CA ASN A 169 21.71 7.67 2.15
C ASN A 169 21.00 6.59 1.33
N TRP A 170 19.76 6.86 0.91
CA TRP A 170 18.95 6.03 0.01
C TRP A 170 18.70 4.62 0.56
N PRO A 171 17.94 4.47 1.65
CA PRO A 171 17.76 3.21 2.34
C PRO A 171 17.02 2.17 1.48
N ASP A 172 17.34 0.88 1.68
CA ASP A 172 16.77 -0.21 0.90
C ASP A 172 15.32 -0.53 1.27
N ASN A 173 14.83 -0.05 2.42
CA ASN A 173 13.43 -0.15 2.83
C ASN A 173 12.55 1.03 2.35
N ALA A 174 12.90 1.62 1.20
CA ALA A 174 12.07 2.60 0.50
C ALA A 174 11.80 2.12 -0.93
N CYS A 175 10.55 2.17 -1.36
CA CYS A 175 10.15 1.89 -2.74
C CYS A 175 9.28 3.01 -3.29
N LEU A 176 9.01 2.99 -4.60
CA LEU A 176 8.11 3.93 -5.27
C LEU A 176 6.75 3.27 -5.47
N CYS A 177 5.68 4.00 -5.21
CA CYS A 177 4.33 3.58 -5.56
C CYS A 177 3.59 4.68 -6.31
N THR A 178 2.55 4.30 -7.03
CA THR A 178 1.67 5.23 -7.75
C THR A 178 0.45 5.59 -6.95
N ASP A 179 -0.01 4.68 -6.09
CA ASP A 179 -1.32 4.83 -5.48
C ASP A 179 -2.39 5.09 -6.56
N ASP A 180 -3.41 5.87 -6.33
CA ASP A 180 -4.48 6.16 -7.28
C ASP A 180 -3.99 6.99 -8.47
N ARG A 181 -4.00 6.38 -9.66
CA ARG A 181 -3.72 7.05 -10.93
C ARG A 181 -4.95 7.04 -11.82
N GLU A 182 -5.44 8.23 -12.15
CA GLU A 182 -6.57 8.40 -13.05
C GLU A 182 -6.24 7.87 -14.46
N PRO A 183 -7.22 7.30 -15.18
CA PRO A 183 -7.01 6.72 -16.50
C PRO A 183 -6.44 7.70 -17.54
N ASP A 184 -6.81 8.95 -17.51
CA ASP A 184 -6.29 10.00 -18.38
C ASP A 184 -4.84 10.36 -18.06
N ASP A 185 -4.43 10.40 -16.79
CA ASP A 185 -3.06 10.56 -16.38
C ASP A 185 -2.18 9.38 -16.79
N LEU A 186 -2.73 8.15 -16.68
CA LEU A 186 -2.04 6.95 -17.18
C LEU A 186 -1.73 7.04 -18.68
N VAL A 187 -2.62 7.64 -19.46
CA VAL A 187 -2.42 7.83 -20.90
C VAL A 187 -1.46 8.97 -21.20
N ALA A 188 -1.65 10.11 -20.55
CA ALA A 188 -0.89 11.33 -20.82
C ALA A 188 0.55 11.26 -20.29
N GLU A 189 0.70 10.90 -19.02
CA GLU A 189 1.97 10.96 -18.29
C GLU A 189 2.65 9.60 -18.14
N GLY A 190 1.89 8.57 -17.83
CA GLY A 190 2.36 7.22 -17.55
C GLY A 190 2.03 6.75 -16.14
N ALA A 191 2.54 5.59 -15.80
CA ALA A 191 2.39 4.94 -14.48
C ALA A 191 3.71 5.03 -13.72
N GLN A 192 4.23 3.92 -13.22
CA GLN A 192 5.48 3.84 -12.45
C GLN A 192 6.70 4.41 -13.22
N ASP A 193 6.68 4.39 -14.55
CA ASP A 193 7.71 5.04 -15.37
C ASP A 193 7.73 6.58 -15.18
N ASN A 194 6.57 7.19 -14.96
CA ASN A 194 6.48 8.61 -14.61
C ASN A 194 7.04 8.88 -13.20
N THR A 195 6.67 8.06 -12.22
CA THR A 195 7.18 8.16 -10.84
C THR A 195 8.70 8.06 -10.81
N VAL A 196 9.30 7.12 -11.57
CA VAL A 196 10.76 7.01 -11.71
C VAL A 196 11.38 8.28 -12.30
N ARG A 197 10.81 8.85 -13.37
CA ARG A 197 11.31 10.10 -13.96
C ARG A 197 11.23 11.27 -12.99
N ARG A 198 10.13 11.38 -12.23
CA ARG A 198 9.98 12.43 -11.22
C ARG A 198 10.98 12.25 -10.08
N ALA A 199 11.17 11.03 -9.59
CA ALA A 199 12.18 10.73 -8.56
C ALA A 199 13.57 11.21 -9.00
N ILE A 200 13.98 10.89 -10.23
CA ILE A 200 15.27 11.32 -10.79
C ILE A 200 15.33 12.86 -10.92
N ALA A 201 14.27 13.49 -11.38
CA ALA A 201 14.19 14.94 -11.49
C ALA A 201 14.27 15.65 -10.12
N LEU A 202 13.84 14.99 -9.04
CA LEU A 202 13.94 15.47 -7.66
C LEU A 202 15.30 15.15 -7.01
N GLY A 203 16.22 14.50 -7.73
CA GLY A 203 17.58 14.25 -7.27
C GLY A 203 17.86 12.84 -6.77
N VAL A 204 16.91 11.90 -6.89
CA VAL A 204 17.17 10.48 -6.61
C VAL A 204 18.15 9.95 -7.67
N PRO A 205 19.28 9.33 -7.30
CA PRO A 205 20.20 8.76 -8.28
C PRO A 205 19.46 7.75 -9.20
N PRO A 206 19.70 7.77 -10.52
CA PRO A 206 18.93 6.95 -11.47
C PRO A 206 18.89 5.45 -11.12
N VAL A 207 20.02 4.90 -10.69
CA VAL A 207 20.10 3.48 -10.27
C VAL A 207 19.22 3.23 -9.04
N GLN A 208 19.19 4.14 -8.05
CA GLN A 208 18.34 4.02 -6.88
C GLN A 208 16.85 4.14 -7.24
N ALA A 209 16.48 5.09 -8.10
CA ALA A 209 15.09 5.22 -8.56
C ALA A 209 14.58 3.93 -9.23
N ILE A 210 15.44 3.29 -10.04
CA ILE A 210 15.10 1.98 -10.67
C ILE A 210 15.01 0.88 -9.60
N ARG A 211 15.94 0.81 -8.64
CA ARG A 211 15.89 -0.17 -7.54
C ARG A 211 14.62 0.00 -6.72
N MET A 212 14.25 1.23 -6.37
CA MET A 212 13.03 1.54 -5.63
C MET A 212 11.75 1.14 -6.39
N ALA A 213 11.76 1.20 -7.73
CA ALA A 213 10.62 0.80 -8.56
C ALA A 213 10.62 -0.72 -8.91
N THR A 214 11.63 -1.48 -8.51
CA THR A 214 11.81 -2.89 -8.91
C THR A 214 12.22 -3.76 -7.74
N LEU A 215 13.49 -3.78 -7.39
CA LEU A 215 14.05 -4.68 -6.36
C LEU A 215 13.43 -4.44 -4.99
N HIS A 216 13.35 -3.17 -4.55
CA HIS A 216 12.83 -2.85 -3.22
C HIS A 216 11.32 -3.11 -3.11
N ALA A 217 10.56 -2.87 -4.19
CA ALA A 217 9.13 -3.16 -4.25
C ALA A 217 8.82 -4.67 -4.33
N ALA A 218 9.80 -5.52 -4.64
CA ALA A 218 9.65 -6.96 -4.78
C ALA A 218 10.12 -7.77 -3.56
N GLN A 219 10.68 -7.11 -2.56
CA GLN A 219 11.13 -7.71 -1.29
C GLN A 219 9.99 -7.89 -0.30
#